data_4733fc66602f34de1e8084e412099555
#
_entry.id   4733fc66602f34de1e8084e412099555
#
_cell.length_a   1.000
_cell.length_b   1.000
_cell.length_c   1.000
_cell.angle_alpha   90.00
_cell.angle_beta   90.00
_cell.angle_gamma   90.00
#
_symmetry.space_group_name_H-M   'P 1'
#
loop_
_entity.id
_entity.type
_entity.pdbx_description
1 polymer ?
#
loop_
_entity_poly.entity_id
_entity_poly.type
_entity_poly.pdbx_seq_one_letter_code
_entity_poly.pdbx_strand_id
1 'polypeptide(L)' 'METMYEKVQAILARQLRVDPAVVTPEAQIKKDLGADSLDILQLLMRLEDQYGITIPDKALATFKTVGDVVAYLEQEGTQI' A
#
# COMPACT_ATOMS: atom_id res chain seq x y z
N MET A 1 -17.56 -8.38 1.01
CA MET A 1 -16.18 -8.65 1.45
C MET A 1 -15.22 -7.71 0.77
N GLU A 2 -14.30 -7.16 1.54
CA GLU A 2 -13.31 -6.26 0.96
C GLU A 2 -12.21 -7.04 0.27
N THR A 3 -11.80 -6.55 -0.91
CA THR A 3 -10.64 -7.09 -1.59
C THR A 3 -9.37 -6.53 -0.94
N MET A 4 -8.24 -7.12 -1.25
CA MET A 4 -6.97 -6.59 -0.78
C MET A 4 -6.76 -5.16 -1.28
N TYR A 5 -7.13 -4.90 -2.53
CA TYR A 5 -7.04 -3.56 -3.09
C TYR A 5 -7.85 -2.56 -2.26
N GLU A 6 -9.07 -2.91 -1.90
CA GLU A 6 -9.92 -2.01 -1.12
C GLU A 6 -9.33 -1.71 0.24
N LYS A 7 -8.71 -2.70 0.86
CA LYS A 7 -8.07 -2.51 2.16
C LYS A 7 -6.88 -1.56 2.05
N VAL A 8 -6.04 -1.77 1.05
CA VAL A 8 -4.88 -0.90 0.81
C VAL A 8 -5.35 0.51 0.46
N GLN A 9 -6.38 0.61 -0.39
CA GLN A 9 -6.96 1.89 -0.76
C GLN A 9 -7.40 2.69 0.47
N ALA A 10 -8.09 2.04 1.39
CA ALA A 10 -8.58 2.70 2.59
C ALA A 10 -7.44 3.18 3.48
N ILE A 11 -6.41 2.35 3.63
CA ILE A 11 -5.26 2.72 4.44
C ILE A 11 -4.53 3.91 3.85
N LEU A 12 -4.28 3.88 2.54
CA LEU A 12 -3.60 4.98 1.86
C LEU A 12 -4.40 6.26 1.90
N ALA A 13 -5.70 6.16 1.64
CA ALA A 13 -6.55 7.35 1.65
C ALA A 13 -6.53 8.03 3.02
N ARG A 14 -6.59 7.23 4.07
CA ARG A 14 -6.56 7.77 5.42
C ARG A 14 -5.19 8.35 5.77
N GLN A 15 -4.12 7.65 5.43
CA GLN A 15 -2.78 8.07 5.79
C GLN A 15 -2.36 9.33 5.05
N LEU A 16 -2.71 9.42 3.77
CA LEU A 16 -2.32 10.55 2.92
C LEU A 16 -3.38 11.64 2.89
N ARG A 17 -4.53 11.40 3.52
CA ARG A 17 -5.64 12.36 3.57
C ARG A 17 -6.13 12.73 2.18
N VAL A 18 -6.32 11.73 1.35
CA VAL A 18 -6.84 11.90 0.00
C VAL A 18 -8.13 11.13 -0.15
N ASP A 19 -8.91 11.50 -1.15
CA ASP A 19 -10.16 10.79 -1.46
C ASP A 19 -9.82 9.39 -1.92
N PRO A 20 -10.47 8.35 -1.39
CA PRO A 20 -10.24 6.99 -1.87
C PRO A 20 -10.42 6.83 -3.37
N ALA A 21 -11.24 7.66 -3.99
CA ALA A 21 -11.47 7.58 -5.43
C ALA A 21 -10.21 7.85 -6.26
N VAL A 22 -9.24 8.59 -5.72
CA VAL A 22 -8.01 8.86 -6.44
C VAL A 22 -6.96 7.77 -6.22
N VAL A 23 -7.21 6.85 -5.30
CA VAL A 23 -6.29 5.76 -5.01
C VAL A 23 -6.64 4.59 -5.91
N THR A 24 -6.22 4.68 -7.18
CA THR A 24 -6.49 3.63 -8.17
C THR A 24 -5.29 2.70 -8.25
N PRO A 25 -5.45 1.50 -8.84
CA PRO A 25 -4.30 0.59 -8.98
C PRO A 25 -3.15 1.20 -9.77
N GLU A 26 -3.46 2.06 -10.71
CA GLU A 26 -2.44 2.70 -11.54
C GLU A 26 -1.82 3.93 -10.90
N ALA A 27 -2.38 4.43 -9.82
CA ALA A 27 -1.89 5.63 -9.17
C ALA A 27 -0.49 5.41 -8.63
N GLN A 28 0.40 6.33 -8.95
CA GLN A 28 1.76 6.29 -8.44
C GLN A 28 1.78 6.93 -7.05
N ILE A 29 2.27 6.16 -6.08
CA ILE A 29 2.17 6.57 -4.69
C ILE A 29 2.87 7.91 -4.45
N LYS A 30 4.06 8.09 -5.02
CA LYS A 30 4.80 9.34 -4.84
C LYS A 30 4.28 10.46 -5.70
N LYS A 31 4.03 10.18 -6.98
CA LYS A 31 3.66 11.24 -7.94
C LYS A 31 2.21 11.63 -7.84
N ASP A 32 1.34 10.63 -7.84
CA ASP A 32 -0.10 10.92 -7.92
C ASP A 32 -0.72 11.17 -6.56
N LEU A 33 -0.22 10.50 -5.54
CA LEU A 33 -0.78 10.62 -4.19
C LEU A 33 0.05 11.55 -3.31
N GLY A 34 1.21 11.95 -3.77
CA GLY A 34 2.04 12.91 -3.04
C GLY A 34 2.73 12.36 -1.80
N ALA A 35 2.89 11.04 -1.72
CA ALA A 35 3.54 10.42 -0.58
C ALA A 35 5.05 10.57 -0.68
N ASP A 36 5.71 10.86 0.42
CA ASP A 36 7.16 10.83 0.46
C ASP A 36 7.65 9.51 1.02
N SER A 37 8.97 9.37 1.19
CA SER A 37 9.55 8.11 1.66
C SER A 37 9.07 7.74 3.06
N LEU A 38 8.87 8.74 3.91
CA LEU A 38 8.39 8.49 5.26
C LEU A 38 6.95 7.97 5.25
N ASP A 39 6.12 8.54 4.39
CA ASP A 39 4.74 8.06 4.25
C ASP A 39 4.70 6.61 3.82
N ILE A 40 5.56 6.26 2.87
CA ILE A 40 5.63 4.89 2.37
C ILE A 40 6.08 3.95 3.47
N LEU A 41 7.09 4.37 4.24
CA LEU A 41 7.58 3.55 5.35
C LEU A 41 6.48 3.32 6.38
N GLN A 42 5.73 4.36 6.72
CA GLN A 42 4.63 4.23 7.66
C GLN A 42 3.54 3.32 7.12
N LEU A 43 3.26 3.41 5.84
CA LEU A 43 2.30 2.51 5.20
C LEU A 43 2.71 1.06 5.36
N LEU A 44 3.98 0.78 5.08
CA LEU A 44 4.50 -0.58 5.18
C LEU A 44 4.44 -1.10 6.61
N MET A 45 4.76 -0.26 7.58
CA MET A 45 4.68 -0.64 8.98
C MET A 45 3.24 -0.99 9.37
N ARG A 46 2.27 -0.24 8.89
CA ARG A 46 0.87 -0.54 9.15
C ARG A 46 0.46 -1.88 8.54
N LEU A 47 0.92 -2.13 7.33
CA LEU A 47 0.60 -3.39 6.64
C LEU A 47 1.23 -4.57 7.34
N GLU A 48 2.49 -4.42 7.76
CA GLU A 48 3.16 -5.49 8.50
C GLU A 48 2.42 -5.81 9.79
N ASP A 49 2.00 -4.77 10.49
CA ASP A 49 1.31 -4.93 11.75
C ASP A 49 -0.06 -5.56 11.56
N GLN A 50 -0.79 -5.09 10.56
CA GLN A 50 -2.15 -5.54 10.31
C GLN A 50 -2.22 -6.97 9.81
N TYR A 51 -1.27 -7.38 8.98
CA TYR A 51 -1.29 -8.70 8.36
C TYR A 51 -0.28 -9.67 8.94
N GLY A 52 0.52 -9.22 9.90
CA GLY A 52 1.51 -10.10 10.54
C GLY A 52 2.60 -10.57 9.57
N ILE A 53 2.98 -9.74 8.64
CA ILE A 53 4.00 -10.07 7.65
C ILE A 53 5.21 -9.15 7.81
N THR A 54 6.32 -9.53 7.20
CA THR A 54 7.51 -8.72 7.15
C THR A 54 7.79 -8.33 5.70
N ILE A 55 7.90 -7.04 5.46
CA ILE A 55 8.18 -6.53 4.11
C ILE A 55 9.64 -6.09 4.06
N PRO A 56 10.49 -6.78 3.28
CA PRO A 56 11.91 -6.42 3.23
C PRO A 56 12.13 -5.11 2.49
N ASP A 57 13.25 -4.46 2.82
CA ASP A 57 13.58 -3.17 2.22
C ASP A 57 13.67 -3.23 0.70
N LYS A 58 14.12 -4.35 0.15
CA LYS A 58 14.22 -4.47 -1.29
C LYS A 58 12.87 -4.43 -1.98
N ALA A 59 11.81 -4.86 -1.30
CA ALA A 59 10.47 -4.80 -1.86
C ALA A 59 9.99 -3.36 -1.97
N LEU A 60 10.48 -2.49 -1.08
CA LEU A 60 10.15 -1.07 -1.11
C LEU A 60 10.47 -0.44 -2.46
N ALA A 61 11.60 -0.85 -3.04
CA ALA A 61 12.04 -0.29 -4.31
C ALA A 61 11.10 -0.62 -5.46
N THR A 62 10.27 -1.64 -5.31
CA THR A 62 9.32 -2.05 -6.35
C THR A 62 7.96 -1.40 -6.19
N PHE A 63 7.70 -0.72 -5.08
CA PHE A 63 6.40 -0.14 -4.80
C PHE A 63 6.25 1.22 -5.45
N LYS A 64 5.93 1.25 -6.72
CA LYS A 64 5.69 2.51 -7.43
C LYS A 64 4.22 2.87 -7.47
N THR A 65 3.37 1.90 -7.68
CA THR A 65 1.92 2.13 -7.78
C THR A 65 1.19 1.41 -6.66
N VAL A 66 -0.05 1.79 -6.47
CA VAL A 66 -0.93 1.11 -5.53
C VAL A 66 -1.05 -0.37 -5.89
N GLY A 67 -1.15 -0.66 -7.17
CA GLY A 67 -1.23 -2.04 -7.63
C GLY A 67 -0.02 -2.88 -7.28
N ASP A 68 1.17 -2.27 -7.25
CA ASP A 68 2.38 -2.98 -6.86
C ASP A 68 2.28 -3.46 -5.41
N VAL A 69 1.76 -2.61 -4.53
CA VAL A 69 1.59 -2.97 -3.13
C VAL A 69 0.57 -4.07 -2.98
N VAL A 70 -0.55 -3.93 -3.67
CA VAL A 70 -1.63 -4.93 -3.61
C VAL A 70 -1.12 -6.28 -4.10
N ALA A 71 -0.40 -6.29 -5.21
CA ALA A 71 0.12 -7.53 -5.79
C ALA A 71 1.09 -8.21 -4.82
N TYR A 72 1.94 -7.43 -4.18
CA TYR A 72 2.89 -7.98 -3.22
C TYR A 72 2.16 -8.65 -2.05
N LEU A 73 1.16 -7.98 -1.52
CA LEU A 73 0.41 -8.50 -0.38
C LEU A 73 -0.36 -9.77 -0.76
N GLU A 74 -0.94 -9.79 -1.94
CA GLU A 74 -1.66 -10.97 -2.41
C GLU A 74 -0.74 -12.17 -2.57
N GLN A 75 0.50 -11.90 -2.96
CA GLN A 75 1.46 -12.95 -3.23
C GLN A 75 2.10 -13.48 -1.95
N GLU A 76 2.37 -12.60 -0.98
CA GLU A 76 3.21 -12.95 0.16
C GLU A 76 2.48 -13.17 1.46
N GLY A 77 1.39 -12.48 1.71
CA GLY A 77 0.88 -12.43 3.05
C GLY A 77 -0.56 -12.77 3.25
N THR A 78 -1.27 -13.06 2.22
CA THR A 78 -2.72 -13.05 2.31
C THR A 78 -3.38 -14.40 2.29
N GLN A 79 -2.60 -15.43 2.38
CA GLN A 79 -3.16 -16.76 2.51
C GLN A 79 -3.67 -17.04 3.90
N ILE A 80 -3.46 -16.16 4.75
CA ILE A 80 -3.89 -16.34 6.13
C ILE A 80 -5.35 -16.06 6.27
#